data_9e08b51a9aad9c004aae1b73a4778f25
#
_entry.id   9e08b51a9aad9c004aae1b73a4778f25
#
_cell.length_a   1.000
_cell.length_b   1.000
_cell.length_c   1.000
_cell.angle_alpha   90.00
_cell.angle_beta   90.00
_cell.angle_gamma   90.00
#
_symmetry.space_group_name_H-M   'P 1'
#
loop_
_entity.id
_entity.type
_entity.pdbx_description
1 polymer ?
#
loop_
_entity_poly.entity_id
_entity_poly.type
_entity_poly.pdbx_seq_one_letter_code
_entity_poly.pdbx_strand_id
1 'polypeptide(L)'
;MTFKKKIVTCMASAMAMAVLLAGCGNSNNEQTATSEPQVTEAAEDKAEETAAPTTETAAEDEIQNKDASTMSLKEAYKDLFDIGVAVNSWQLADKKVLARITKDYSTFTCENEMKPDYLLDHNASMEAKDGMPVLTTEKLEEILTMAEDAGLKMRGHTLVWHSQTPEWLFREGYDDGKDYVDKDTMLKRMESYIKKVITYCQEKHPGVVYAWDVVNECASDNKGLRTDSPWYKVIGEEYIEKAFEYARKYADKDVKLFINDYGMTSPERRKTYTALVKKIWDQGNIDGIGMQSHHDRENFDVAQIETSIYAFSAIADGIEIQLTELDMHCNDNSEAAMKEQAENYKKLFDLLVNVDTKGHANITNVTFWGLDDEHTWLTGFKKETSYPLLYDKDGNAKPSYFAIIEAAEAAKAAQ
;
A
#
# COMPACT_ATOMS: atom_id res chain seq x y z
N MET A 1 3.12 49.14 -11.67
CA MET A 1 3.82 47.94 -12.13
C MET A 1 3.08 46.75 -11.58
N THR A 2 2.36 46.05 -12.43
CA THR A 2 1.34 45.05 -12.07
C THR A 2 1.96 43.65 -12.21
N PHE A 3 2.12 42.92 -11.12
CA PHE A 3 2.60 41.53 -11.14
C PHE A 3 1.46 40.60 -11.56
N LYS A 4 1.60 39.99 -12.72
CA LYS A 4 0.71 38.91 -13.17
C LYS A 4 1.13 37.60 -12.48
N LYS A 5 0.24 37.05 -11.64
CA LYS A 5 0.36 35.67 -11.14
C LYS A 5 0.15 34.67 -12.30
N LYS A 6 1.15 33.86 -12.59
CA LYS A 6 1.01 32.70 -13.44
C LYS A 6 0.50 31.54 -12.56
N ILE A 7 -0.70 31.07 -12.84
CA ILE A 7 -1.25 29.82 -12.31
C ILE A 7 -0.62 28.71 -13.14
N VAL A 8 0.17 27.87 -12.52
CA VAL A 8 0.68 26.62 -13.13
C VAL A 8 -0.36 25.55 -12.85
N THR A 9 -1.05 25.14 -13.91
CA THR A 9 -1.99 24.02 -13.86
C THR A 9 -1.17 22.74 -14.08
N CYS A 10 -0.96 21.95 -13.03
CA CYS A 10 -0.44 20.59 -13.17
C CYS A 10 -1.52 19.72 -13.82
N MET A 11 -1.29 19.31 -15.06
CA MET A 11 -2.07 18.24 -15.70
C MET A 11 -1.53 16.90 -15.22
N ALA A 12 -2.33 16.18 -14.46
CA ALA A 12 -2.10 14.78 -14.17
C ALA A 12 -2.33 13.98 -15.46
N SER A 13 -1.27 13.38 -16.01
CA SER A 13 -1.35 12.48 -17.15
C SER A 13 -1.77 11.09 -16.66
N ALA A 14 -3.08 10.80 -16.69
CA ALA A 14 -3.59 9.47 -16.51
C ALA A 14 -3.40 8.66 -17.80
N MET A 15 -2.53 7.68 -17.81
CA MET A 15 -2.48 6.67 -18.86
C MET A 15 -3.60 5.66 -18.66
N ALA A 16 -4.58 5.69 -19.55
CA ALA A 16 -5.65 4.71 -19.63
C ALA A 16 -5.13 3.46 -20.37
N MET A 17 -5.08 2.30 -19.71
CA MET A 17 -5.01 1.01 -20.39
C MET A 17 -6.43 0.54 -20.71
N ALA A 18 -6.74 0.43 -21.99
CA ALA A 18 -7.97 -0.16 -22.51
C ALA A 18 -7.82 -1.69 -22.56
N VAL A 19 -8.64 -2.39 -21.78
CA VAL A 19 -8.81 -3.84 -21.92
C VAL A 19 -9.87 -4.10 -22.98
N LEU A 20 -9.48 -4.69 -24.10
CA LEU A 20 -10.35 -5.19 -25.15
C LEU A 20 -10.81 -6.61 -24.82
N LEU A 21 -12.07 -6.74 -24.39
CA LEU A 21 -12.78 -8.02 -24.35
C LEU A 21 -13.44 -8.26 -25.71
N ALA A 22 -12.95 -9.23 -26.45
CA ALA A 22 -13.62 -9.76 -27.64
C ALA A 22 -14.56 -10.90 -27.26
N GLY A 23 -15.85 -10.66 -27.38
CA GLY A 23 -16.89 -11.68 -27.27
C GLY A 23 -17.35 -12.08 -28.67
N CYS A 24 -17.46 -13.37 -28.92
CA CYS A 24 -18.28 -13.98 -29.98
C CYS A 24 -19.29 -14.87 -29.28
N GLY A 25 -20.55 -14.83 -29.50
CA GLY A 25 -21.46 -14.57 -30.56
C GLY A 25 -22.33 -15.80 -30.85
N ASN A 26 -23.61 -15.56 -30.94
CA ASN A 26 -24.65 -16.34 -31.61
C ASN A 26 -25.49 -17.33 -30.78
N SER A 27 -26.74 -17.36 -30.84
CA SER A 27 -27.94 -16.80 -31.51
C SER A 27 -29.14 -17.71 -31.29
N ASN A 28 -30.33 -17.12 -31.25
CA ASN A 28 -31.69 -17.66 -31.56
C ASN A 28 -32.36 -18.62 -30.54
N ASN A 29 -33.55 -18.53 -30.19
CA ASN A 29 -34.82 -17.98 -30.69
C ASN A 29 -35.99 -18.48 -29.83
N GLU A 30 -37.04 -17.68 -29.80
CA GLU A 30 -38.48 -17.95 -29.71
C GLU A 30 -39.18 -18.24 -28.37
N GLN A 31 -39.91 -17.23 -27.99
CA GLN A 31 -41.36 -17.14 -27.68
C GLN A 31 -42.08 -18.39 -27.13
N THR A 32 -42.79 -18.23 -26.00
CA THR A 32 -44.25 -18.10 -25.96
C THR A 32 -44.79 -17.88 -24.55
N ALA A 33 -45.91 -17.20 -24.56
CA ALA A 33 -46.66 -16.51 -23.54
C ALA A 33 -47.49 -17.40 -22.59
N THR A 34 -48.02 -16.66 -21.56
CA THR A 34 -49.32 -16.84 -20.83
C THR A 34 -49.36 -17.91 -19.74
N SER A 35 -49.67 -17.59 -18.50
CA SER A 35 -50.93 -17.10 -17.93
C SER A 35 -50.85 -17.04 -16.42
N GLU A 36 -51.36 -15.94 -15.85
CA GLU A 36 -51.80 -15.90 -14.44
C GLU A 36 -53.06 -16.77 -14.24
N PRO A 37 -53.34 -17.17 -12.99
CA PRO A 37 -54.56 -16.67 -12.39
C PRO A 37 -54.44 -16.27 -10.90
N GLN A 38 -55.38 -15.41 -10.58
CA GLN A 38 -55.69 -14.70 -9.35
C GLN A 38 -56.10 -15.56 -8.13
N VAL A 39 -55.73 -14.99 -6.94
CA VAL A 39 -56.53 -14.75 -5.70
C VAL A 39 -57.39 -15.84 -5.08
N THR A 40 -57.10 -16.11 -3.79
CA THR A 40 -58.12 -16.10 -2.73
C THR A 40 -57.51 -15.74 -1.37
N GLU A 41 -58.12 -14.72 -0.73
CA GLU A 41 -57.99 -14.37 0.68
C GLU A 41 -58.51 -15.46 1.60
N ALA A 42 -57.85 -15.67 2.75
CA ALA A 42 -58.50 -16.06 3.99
C ALA A 42 -57.69 -15.52 5.17
N ALA A 43 -58.39 -14.82 6.04
CA ALA A 43 -57.92 -14.13 7.21
C ALA A 43 -57.83 -15.01 8.45
N GLU A 44 -57.12 -14.41 9.49
CA GLU A 44 -57.14 -14.74 10.94
C GLU A 44 -56.21 -15.89 11.39
N ASP A 45 -55.16 -15.63 12.21
CA ASP A 45 -55.32 -15.35 13.64
C ASP A 45 -54.00 -14.76 14.23
N LYS A 46 -54.12 -13.83 15.18
CA LYS A 46 -53.05 -13.20 15.91
C LYS A 46 -52.53 -14.18 17.00
N ALA A 47 -51.22 -14.47 16.96
CA ALA A 47 -50.51 -14.86 18.14
C ALA A 47 -49.27 -13.95 18.24
N GLU A 48 -49.25 -13.11 19.26
CA GLU A 48 -48.15 -12.24 19.65
C GLU A 48 -47.08 -13.11 20.31
N GLU A 49 -46.11 -13.55 19.55
CA GLU A 49 -44.92 -14.24 20.06
C GLU A 49 -43.80 -13.19 20.24
N THR A 50 -43.52 -12.85 21.50
CA THR A 50 -42.37 -12.06 21.89
C THR A 50 -41.09 -12.84 21.53
N ALA A 51 -40.51 -12.53 20.37
CA ALA A 51 -39.20 -13.04 20.00
C ALA A 51 -38.17 -12.42 20.92
N ALA A 52 -37.41 -13.27 21.58
CA ALA A 52 -36.14 -12.89 22.23
C ALA A 52 -35.17 -12.31 21.17
N PRO A 53 -34.39 -11.27 21.48
CA PRO A 53 -33.46 -10.69 20.52
C PRO A 53 -32.50 -11.77 20.04
N THR A 54 -32.38 -11.90 18.72
CA THR A 54 -31.40 -12.79 18.10
C THR A 54 -30.01 -12.30 18.44
N THR A 55 -29.07 -13.21 18.56
CA THR A 55 -27.64 -12.94 18.87
C THR A 55 -27.01 -11.94 17.90
N GLU A 56 -27.56 -11.78 16.69
CA GLU A 56 -27.11 -10.81 15.70
C GLU A 56 -27.46 -9.35 16.07
N THR A 57 -28.68 -9.10 16.55
CA THR A 57 -29.08 -7.73 16.98
C THR A 57 -28.31 -7.27 18.22
N ALA A 58 -27.91 -8.16 19.11
CA ALA A 58 -27.12 -7.80 20.27
C ALA A 58 -25.67 -7.40 19.90
N ALA A 59 -25.09 -8.04 18.87
CA ALA A 59 -23.76 -7.71 18.36
C ALA A 59 -23.75 -6.37 17.58
N GLU A 60 -24.81 -6.08 16.83
CA GLU A 60 -24.96 -4.80 16.12
C GLU A 60 -25.13 -3.62 17.08
N ASP A 61 -25.90 -3.78 18.16
CA ASP A 61 -26.04 -2.78 19.23
C ASP A 61 -24.72 -2.56 20.02
N GLU A 62 -23.86 -3.58 20.18
CA GLU A 62 -22.55 -3.44 20.82
C GLU A 62 -21.55 -2.65 19.97
N ILE A 63 -21.56 -2.78 18.65
CA ILE A 63 -20.67 -2.03 17.75
C ILE A 63 -21.07 -0.54 17.73
N GLN A 64 -22.35 -0.21 17.71
CA GLN A 64 -22.85 1.17 17.72
C GLN A 64 -22.53 1.94 19.01
N ASN A 65 -22.22 1.27 20.09
CA ASN A 65 -21.89 1.87 21.38
C ASN A 65 -20.37 2.01 21.68
N LYS A 66 -19.49 1.52 20.78
CA LYS A 66 -18.04 1.63 20.99
C LYS A 66 -17.56 3.04 20.63
N ASP A 67 -16.84 3.69 21.54
CA ASP A 67 -16.26 5.01 21.34
C ASP A 67 -14.82 4.89 20.82
N ALA A 68 -14.64 5.10 19.52
CA ALA A 68 -13.33 5.07 18.88
C ALA A 68 -12.33 6.08 19.48
N SER A 69 -12.80 7.12 20.18
CA SER A 69 -11.90 8.11 20.81
C SER A 69 -11.07 7.51 21.93
N THR A 70 -11.55 6.46 22.58
CA THR A 70 -10.89 5.76 23.69
C THR A 70 -10.07 4.54 23.22
N MET A 71 -10.13 4.19 21.93
CA MET A 71 -9.45 3.03 21.33
C MET A 71 -8.25 3.49 20.51
N SER A 72 -7.25 2.63 20.38
CA SER A 72 -6.07 2.88 19.54
C SER A 72 -5.60 1.59 18.86
N LEU A 73 -5.44 1.66 17.54
CA LEU A 73 -4.94 0.54 16.76
C LEU A 73 -3.53 0.14 17.18
N LYS A 74 -2.61 1.09 17.30
CA LYS A 74 -1.22 0.79 17.71
C LYS A 74 -1.14 0.15 19.10
N GLU A 75 -1.99 0.57 20.05
CA GLU A 75 -2.02 -0.05 21.37
C GLU A 75 -2.65 -1.45 21.33
N ALA A 76 -3.65 -1.67 20.47
CA ALA A 76 -4.23 -2.99 20.26
C ALA A 76 -3.20 -4.00 19.73
N TYR A 77 -2.30 -3.55 18.84
CA TYR A 77 -1.34 -4.41 18.13
C TYR A 77 0.11 -4.32 18.64
N LYS A 78 0.40 -3.55 19.70
CA LYS A 78 1.77 -3.25 20.18
C LYS A 78 2.66 -4.47 20.49
N ASP A 79 2.05 -5.59 20.85
CA ASP A 79 2.74 -6.84 21.17
C ASP A 79 2.73 -7.85 20.00
N LEU A 80 2.27 -7.42 18.81
CA LEU A 80 2.15 -8.21 17.60
C LEU A 80 3.00 -7.62 16.47
N PHE A 81 2.49 -6.60 15.82
CA PHE A 81 3.15 -5.90 14.72
C PHE A 81 2.76 -4.42 14.70
N ASP A 82 3.56 -3.61 14.03
CA ASP A 82 3.28 -2.18 13.88
C ASP A 82 2.07 -1.94 12.98
N ILE A 83 1.28 -0.92 13.29
CA ILE A 83 0.21 -0.41 12.42
C ILE A 83 0.65 0.94 11.85
N GLY A 84 0.64 1.04 10.53
CA GLY A 84 1.05 2.22 9.78
C GLY A 84 -0.05 2.83 8.93
N VAL A 85 0.21 4.03 8.41
CA VAL A 85 -0.69 4.74 7.50
C VAL A 85 0.09 5.48 6.42
N ALA A 86 -0.40 5.46 5.17
CA ALA A 86 0.14 6.32 4.13
C ALA A 86 -0.53 7.70 4.18
N VAL A 87 0.28 8.76 4.11
CA VAL A 87 -0.18 10.15 4.19
C VAL A 87 0.69 11.07 3.34
N ASN A 88 0.13 12.22 3.01
CA ASN A 88 0.85 13.33 2.37
C ASN A 88 1.29 14.37 3.42
N SER A 89 2.28 15.17 3.11
CA SER A 89 2.84 16.19 4.02
C SER A 89 1.82 17.18 4.55
N TRP A 90 0.84 17.58 3.74
CA TRP A 90 -0.21 18.50 4.16
C TRP A 90 -1.14 17.92 5.25
N GLN A 91 -1.32 16.59 5.28
CA GLN A 91 -2.08 15.89 6.34
C GLN A 91 -1.31 15.92 7.66
N LEU A 92 0.00 15.73 7.62
CA LEU A 92 0.86 15.83 8.81
C LEU A 92 0.90 17.25 9.37
N ALA A 93 0.76 18.27 8.52
CA ALA A 93 0.71 19.68 8.93
C ALA A 93 -0.60 20.08 9.66
N ASP A 94 -1.69 19.33 9.46
CA ASP A 94 -2.95 19.54 10.19
C ASP A 94 -2.89 18.88 11.57
N LYS A 95 -3.00 19.70 12.63
CA LYS A 95 -2.89 19.22 14.03
C LYS A 95 -3.96 18.21 14.42
N LYS A 96 -5.17 18.29 13.86
CA LYS A 96 -6.25 17.33 14.17
C LYS A 96 -5.98 15.99 13.48
N VAL A 97 -5.53 16.06 12.23
CA VAL A 97 -5.13 14.89 11.46
C VAL A 97 -3.93 14.22 12.11
N LEU A 98 -2.89 14.99 12.46
CA LEU A 98 -1.70 14.47 13.16
C LEU A 98 -2.06 13.83 14.52
N ALA A 99 -2.98 14.41 15.28
CA ALA A 99 -3.44 13.81 16.53
C ALA A 99 -4.14 12.46 16.32
N ARG A 100 -4.89 12.27 15.22
CA ARG A 100 -5.48 10.99 14.83
C ARG A 100 -4.40 9.99 14.43
N ILE A 101 -3.45 10.43 13.59
CA ILE A 101 -2.33 9.59 13.17
C ILE A 101 -1.54 9.09 14.38
N THR A 102 -1.12 9.97 15.26
CA THR A 102 -0.32 9.61 16.45
C THR A 102 -1.10 8.79 17.49
N LYS A 103 -2.43 8.86 17.48
CA LYS A 103 -3.28 8.00 18.33
C LYS A 103 -3.28 6.56 17.84
N ASP A 104 -3.43 6.34 16.53
CA ASP A 104 -3.73 5.02 15.99
C ASP A 104 -2.55 4.31 15.31
N TYR A 105 -1.52 5.04 14.91
CA TYR A 105 -0.43 4.49 14.11
C TYR A 105 0.93 4.70 14.77
N SER A 106 1.81 3.72 14.65
CA SER A 106 3.21 3.80 15.10
C SER A 106 4.16 4.17 13.98
N THR A 107 3.75 3.91 12.74
CA THR A 107 4.56 4.17 11.54
C THR A 107 3.75 4.92 10.49
N PHE A 108 4.44 5.54 9.54
CA PHE A 108 3.80 6.06 8.35
C PHE A 108 4.66 5.89 7.10
N THR A 109 4.02 6.06 5.94
CA THR A 109 4.66 6.07 4.62
C THR A 109 4.22 7.34 3.89
N CYS A 110 5.14 8.02 3.21
CA CYS A 110 4.76 9.11 2.32
C CYS A 110 4.08 8.55 1.09
N GLU A 111 2.86 9.02 0.81
CA GLU A 111 2.15 8.58 -0.39
C GLU A 111 2.89 8.97 -1.67
N ASN A 112 3.56 10.12 -1.69
CA ASN A 112 4.26 10.62 -2.89
C ASN A 112 5.66 11.21 -2.64
N GLU A 113 5.89 11.93 -1.54
CA GLU A 113 7.01 12.87 -1.39
C GLU A 113 8.39 12.22 -1.30
N MET A 114 8.47 10.89 -1.13
CA MET A 114 9.73 10.14 -1.16
C MET A 114 9.96 9.37 -2.48
N LYS A 115 9.11 9.56 -3.48
CA LYS A 115 9.28 8.96 -4.81
C LYS A 115 10.31 9.73 -5.65
N PRO A 116 10.97 9.10 -6.62
CA PRO A 116 12.02 9.75 -7.43
C PRO A 116 11.61 11.06 -8.09
N ASP A 117 10.35 11.18 -8.57
CA ASP A 117 9.83 12.42 -9.19
C ASP A 117 9.83 13.62 -8.23
N TYR A 118 9.70 13.36 -6.92
CA TYR A 118 9.70 14.39 -5.89
C TYR A 118 11.11 14.71 -5.35
N LEU A 119 12.00 13.71 -5.39
CA LEU A 119 13.32 13.82 -4.80
C LEU A 119 14.41 14.30 -5.78
N LEU A 120 14.20 14.19 -7.09
CA LEU A 120 15.21 14.49 -8.09
C LEU A 120 15.06 15.93 -8.61
N ASP A 121 16.14 16.70 -8.57
CA ASP A 121 16.26 18.04 -9.16
C ASP A 121 16.85 17.97 -10.58
N HIS A 122 16.01 18.19 -11.58
CA HIS A 122 16.40 18.14 -12.99
C HIS A 122 17.47 19.16 -13.34
N ASN A 123 17.24 20.43 -12.98
CA ASN A 123 18.15 21.51 -13.35
C ASN A 123 19.53 21.37 -12.70
N ALA A 124 19.54 21.08 -11.40
CA ALA A 124 20.77 20.86 -10.68
C ALA A 124 21.50 19.60 -11.19
N SER A 125 20.78 18.57 -11.63
CA SER A 125 21.38 17.35 -12.22
C SER A 125 22.05 17.64 -13.56
N MET A 126 21.45 18.49 -14.43
CA MET A 126 22.08 18.92 -15.69
C MET A 126 23.36 19.73 -15.47
N GLU A 127 23.43 20.50 -14.39
CA GLU A 127 24.57 21.35 -14.05
C GLU A 127 25.64 20.62 -13.22
N ALA A 128 25.35 19.39 -12.77
CA ALA A 128 26.26 18.62 -11.91
C ALA A 128 27.55 18.23 -12.64
N LYS A 129 28.70 18.70 -12.12
CA LYS A 129 30.03 18.50 -12.75
C LYS A 129 30.47 17.04 -12.78
N ASP A 130 29.96 16.23 -11.87
CA ASP A 130 30.24 14.78 -11.80
C ASP A 130 29.28 13.96 -12.64
N GLY A 131 28.25 14.58 -13.25
CA GLY A 131 27.23 13.93 -14.05
C GLY A 131 26.29 13.05 -13.24
N MET A 132 26.25 13.20 -11.91
CA MET A 132 25.39 12.41 -11.01
C MET A 132 24.10 13.16 -10.66
N PRO A 133 22.97 12.43 -10.44
CA PRO A 133 21.71 13.07 -10.09
C PRO A 133 21.80 13.86 -8.78
N VAL A 134 21.14 14.99 -8.72
CA VAL A 134 21.05 15.87 -7.55
C VAL A 134 19.65 15.76 -6.94
N LEU A 135 19.57 15.80 -5.60
CA LEU A 135 18.30 15.76 -4.88
C LEU A 135 17.82 17.18 -4.56
N THR A 136 16.50 17.34 -4.58
CA THR A 136 15.81 18.41 -3.84
C THR A 136 15.39 17.85 -2.49
N THR A 137 15.74 18.52 -1.41
CA THR A 137 15.59 17.96 -0.05
C THR A 137 14.60 18.71 0.82
N GLU A 138 14.04 19.83 0.36
CA GLU A 138 13.18 20.68 1.19
C GLU A 138 11.94 19.93 1.70
N LYS A 139 11.26 19.19 0.83
CA LYS A 139 10.09 18.39 1.21
C LYS A 139 10.45 17.19 2.05
N LEU A 140 11.55 16.55 1.73
CA LEU A 140 12.06 15.42 2.50
C LEU A 140 12.41 15.84 3.93
N GLU A 141 13.10 16.98 4.09
CA GLU A 141 13.44 17.55 5.40
C GLU A 141 12.19 17.89 6.22
N GLU A 142 11.20 18.54 5.58
CA GLU A 142 9.93 18.88 6.22
C GLU A 142 9.25 17.63 6.81
N ILE A 143 9.16 16.55 6.03
CA ILE A 143 8.48 15.32 6.42
C ILE A 143 9.26 14.56 7.50
N LEU A 144 10.57 14.45 7.35
CA LEU A 144 11.41 13.79 8.35
C LEU A 144 11.36 14.51 9.70
N THR A 145 11.36 15.86 9.68
CA THR A 145 11.18 16.67 10.89
C THR A 145 9.82 16.42 11.54
N MET A 146 8.73 16.39 10.74
CA MET A 146 7.39 16.09 11.26
C MET A 146 7.31 14.69 11.88
N ALA A 147 7.96 13.71 11.28
CA ALA A 147 8.03 12.35 11.78
C ALA A 147 8.73 12.28 13.14
N GLU A 148 9.91 12.91 13.23
CA GLU A 148 10.73 12.97 14.45
C GLU A 148 9.98 13.66 15.58
N ASP A 149 9.40 14.84 15.31
CA ASP A 149 8.61 15.63 16.28
C ASP A 149 7.37 14.86 16.79
N ALA A 150 6.75 14.06 15.92
CA ALA A 150 5.59 13.23 16.26
C ALA A 150 5.96 11.89 16.92
N GLY A 151 7.23 11.52 16.99
CA GLY A 151 7.69 10.23 17.49
C GLY A 151 7.26 9.05 16.61
N LEU A 152 7.04 9.28 15.30
CA LEU A 152 6.66 8.29 14.33
C LEU A 152 7.88 7.76 13.57
N LYS A 153 7.86 6.49 13.21
CA LYS A 153 8.85 5.91 12.28
C LYS A 153 8.30 5.89 10.85
N MET A 154 9.19 5.88 9.87
CA MET A 154 8.83 5.90 8.45
C MET A 154 9.28 4.64 7.72
N ARG A 155 8.42 4.17 6.82
CA ARG A 155 8.84 3.36 5.67
C ARG A 155 9.18 4.29 4.51
N GLY A 156 10.42 4.23 4.02
CA GLY A 156 10.84 4.97 2.84
C GLY A 156 10.27 4.33 1.57
N HIS A 157 9.42 5.02 0.86
CA HIS A 157 8.74 4.53 -0.33
C HIS A 157 8.87 5.55 -1.47
N THR A 158 9.63 5.25 -2.50
CA THR A 158 10.40 4.07 -2.84
C THR A 158 11.68 4.50 -3.58
N LEU A 159 12.74 3.71 -3.54
CA LEU A 159 14.00 4.08 -4.19
C LEU A 159 13.98 3.83 -5.71
N VAL A 160 13.55 2.65 -6.16
CA VAL A 160 13.55 2.26 -7.57
C VAL A 160 12.17 1.78 -7.99
N TRP A 161 11.54 2.51 -8.89
CA TRP A 161 10.23 2.19 -9.44
C TRP A 161 10.15 2.54 -10.92
N HIS A 162 9.36 1.81 -11.68
CA HIS A 162 9.16 2.06 -13.12
C HIS A 162 8.21 3.24 -13.38
N SER A 163 7.36 3.60 -12.40
CA SER A 163 6.48 4.75 -12.42
C SER A 163 7.02 5.84 -11.50
N GLN A 164 6.54 7.07 -11.62
CA GLN A 164 6.98 8.24 -10.83
C GLN A 164 8.52 8.33 -10.66
N THR A 165 9.24 7.93 -11.72
CA THR A 165 10.67 8.15 -11.90
C THR A 165 10.84 8.92 -13.20
N PRO A 166 11.47 10.10 -13.20
CA PRO A 166 11.50 10.96 -14.37
C PRO A 166 12.32 10.35 -15.49
N GLU A 167 11.80 10.38 -16.71
CA GLU A 167 12.42 9.78 -17.90
C GLU A 167 13.80 10.36 -18.20
N TRP A 168 14.00 11.66 -17.94
CA TRP A 168 15.28 12.32 -18.13
C TRP A 168 16.43 11.71 -17.31
N LEU A 169 16.14 11.04 -16.20
CA LEU A 169 17.16 10.36 -15.38
C LEU A 169 17.96 9.34 -16.19
N PHE A 170 17.31 8.71 -17.18
CA PHE A 170 17.87 7.65 -18.01
C PHE A 170 18.55 8.17 -19.29
N ARG A 171 18.45 9.48 -19.56
CA ARG A 171 18.88 10.10 -20.81
C ARG A 171 20.26 10.73 -20.73
N GLU A 172 20.97 10.82 -21.86
CA GLU A 172 22.25 11.52 -21.97
C GLU A 172 22.08 13.00 -21.59
N GLY A 173 22.96 13.50 -20.73
CA GLY A 173 22.90 14.89 -20.25
C GLY A 173 21.61 15.26 -19.52
N TYR A 174 20.80 14.27 -19.10
CA TYR A 174 19.48 14.47 -18.47
C TYR A 174 18.47 15.19 -19.39
N ASP A 175 18.61 15.04 -20.72
CA ASP A 175 17.77 15.66 -21.73
C ASP A 175 16.81 14.63 -22.36
N ASP A 176 15.50 14.81 -22.20
CA ASP A 176 14.46 13.92 -22.71
C ASP A 176 14.52 13.72 -24.25
N GLY A 177 15.16 14.65 -24.95
CA GLY A 177 15.37 14.56 -26.40
C GLY A 177 16.56 13.70 -26.83
N LYS A 178 17.32 13.14 -25.89
CA LYS A 178 18.51 12.33 -26.15
C LYS A 178 18.24 10.84 -25.96
N ASP A 179 19.23 10.03 -26.40
CA ASP A 179 19.21 8.59 -26.22
C ASP A 179 19.40 8.21 -24.74
N TYR A 180 19.10 6.97 -24.41
CA TYR A 180 19.44 6.40 -23.09
C TYR A 180 20.96 6.36 -22.91
N VAL A 181 21.41 6.63 -21.67
CA VAL A 181 22.79 6.42 -21.31
C VAL A 181 23.18 4.94 -21.39
N ASP A 182 24.48 4.67 -21.44
CA ASP A 182 24.99 3.31 -21.31
C ASP A 182 24.73 2.74 -19.89
N LYS A 183 24.79 1.41 -19.79
CA LYS A 183 24.55 0.66 -18.56
C LYS A 183 25.45 1.11 -17.40
N ASP A 184 26.74 1.31 -17.65
CA ASP A 184 27.69 1.67 -16.59
C ASP A 184 27.39 3.06 -16.02
N THR A 185 27.00 3.98 -16.89
CA THR A 185 26.55 5.32 -16.48
C THR A 185 25.27 5.23 -15.65
N MET A 186 24.29 4.40 -16.06
CA MET A 186 23.04 4.27 -15.33
C MET A 186 23.23 3.58 -13.97
N LEU A 187 24.11 2.59 -13.87
CA LEU A 187 24.45 1.97 -12.59
C LEU A 187 25.08 2.99 -11.62
N LYS A 188 25.98 3.86 -12.10
CA LYS A 188 26.54 4.95 -11.29
C LYS A 188 25.49 5.96 -10.84
N ARG A 189 24.56 6.33 -11.72
CA ARG A 189 23.44 7.22 -11.37
C ARG A 189 22.54 6.60 -10.31
N MET A 190 22.18 5.32 -10.46
CA MET A 190 21.38 4.56 -9.48
C MET A 190 22.08 4.52 -8.12
N GLU A 191 23.37 4.13 -8.10
CA GLU A 191 24.15 4.07 -6.86
C GLU A 191 24.24 5.43 -6.18
N SER A 192 24.53 6.49 -6.95
CA SER A 192 24.61 7.87 -6.43
C SER A 192 23.28 8.34 -5.85
N TYR A 193 22.16 8.07 -6.54
CA TYR A 193 20.82 8.40 -6.08
C TYR A 193 20.48 7.68 -4.77
N ILE A 194 20.56 6.36 -4.76
CA ILE A 194 20.28 5.53 -3.58
C ILE A 194 21.12 5.96 -2.38
N LYS A 195 22.45 6.14 -2.59
CA LYS A 195 23.34 6.65 -1.57
C LYS A 195 22.87 7.97 -0.99
N LYS A 196 22.59 8.97 -1.86
CA LYS A 196 22.23 10.32 -1.42
C LYS A 196 20.94 10.32 -0.61
N VAL A 197 19.91 9.58 -1.03
CA VAL A 197 18.62 9.50 -0.31
C VAL A 197 18.79 8.84 1.04
N ILE A 198 19.40 7.65 1.08
CA ILE A 198 19.57 6.89 2.32
C ILE A 198 20.44 7.65 3.32
N THR A 199 21.62 8.14 2.87
CA THR A 199 22.54 8.84 3.78
C THR A 199 21.96 10.16 4.27
N TYR A 200 21.19 10.89 3.45
CA TYR A 200 20.50 12.10 3.89
C TYR A 200 19.57 11.81 5.07
N CYS A 201 18.69 10.82 4.92
CA CYS A 201 17.75 10.44 5.97
C CYS A 201 18.45 10.03 7.26
N GLN A 202 19.48 9.20 7.17
CA GLN A 202 20.22 8.69 8.34
C GLN A 202 21.05 9.74 9.04
N GLU A 203 21.70 10.66 8.30
CA GLU A 203 22.54 11.71 8.87
C GLU A 203 21.75 12.85 9.47
N LYS A 204 20.58 13.18 8.91
CA LYS A 204 19.74 14.27 9.36
C LYS A 204 18.74 13.85 10.45
N HIS A 205 18.12 12.70 10.27
CA HIS A 205 17.06 12.17 11.14
C HIS A 205 17.31 10.70 11.47
N PRO A 206 18.37 10.40 12.28
CA PRO A 206 18.77 9.03 12.58
C PRO A 206 17.65 8.25 13.25
N GLY A 207 17.35 7.07 12.67
CA GLY A 207 16.33 6.15 13.20
C GLY A 207 14.88 6.49 12.86
N VAL A 208 14.60 7.59 12.14
CA VAL A 208 13.25 7.91 11.64
C VAL A 208 12.86 6.93 10.53
N VAL A 209 13.69 6.76 9.51
CA VAL A 209 13.43 5.78 8.44
C VAL A 209 13.96 4.41 8.88
N TYR A 210 13.06 3.48 9.20
CA TYR A 210 13.41 2.15 9.69
C TYR A 210 13.43 1.07 8.60
N ALA A 211 12.78 1.35 7.46
CA ALA A 211 12.67 0.41 6.35
C ALA A 211 12.60 1.15 5.01
N TRP A 212 13.04 0.49 3.93
CA TRP A 212 12.95 0.98 2.56
C TRP A 212 12.27 -0.03 1.65
N ASP A 213 11.33 0.42 0.83
CA ASP A 213 10.96 -0.26 -0.40
C ASP A 213 12.04 0.04 -1.44
N VAL A 214 13.00 -0.88 -1.56
CA VAL A 214 14.17 -0.67 -2.44
C VAL A 214 13.77 -0.75 -3.89
N VAL A 215 12.98 -1.76 -4.25
CA VAL A 215 12.42 -1.93 -5.60
C VAL A 215 10.92 -2.14 -5.49
N ASN A 216 10.18 -1.32 -6.21
CA ASN A 216 8.73 -1.36 -6.28
C ASN A 216 8.27 -1.87 -7.65
N GLU A 217 7.31 -2.82 -7.66
CA GLU A 217 6.56 -3.29 -8.84
C GLU A 217 7.44 -3.78 -10.02
N CYS A 218 8.41 -4.61 -9.71
CA CYS A 218 9.31 -5.15 -10.74
C CYS A 218 8.75 -6.33 -11.53
N ALA A 219 7.60 -6.90 -11.11
CA ALA A 219 6.94 -7.96 -11.87
C ALA A 219 5.98 -7.40 -12.93
N SER A 220 5.89 -8.12 -14.05
CA SER A 220 4.92 -7.84 -15.11
C SER A 220 3.52 -8.30 -14.71
N ASP A 221 2.48 -7.63 -15.21
CA ASP A 221 1.10 -8.05 -15.04
C ASP A 221 0.79 -9.39 -15.73
N ASN A 222 1.57 -9.75 -16.73
CA ASN A 222 1.39 -10.99 -17.47
C ASN A 222 2.18 -12.15 -16.86
N LYS A 223 3.51 -12.07 -16.89
CA LYS A 223 4.40 -13.12 -16.39
C LYS A 223 5.84 -12.63 -16.27
N GLY A 224 6.51 -13.03 -15.19
CA GLY A 224 7.92 -12.74 -14.97
C GLY A 224 8.18 -11.27 -14.62
N LEU A 225 9.37 -10.78 -14.95
CA LEU A 225 9.77 -9.42 -14.65
C LEU A 225 9.22 -8.40 -15.65
N ARG A 226 9.10 -7.14 -15.21
CA ARG A 226 8.71 -5.99 -16.03
C ARG A 226 9.87 -5.54 -16.91
N THR A 227 9.87 -5.98 -18.18
CA THR A 227 10.96 -5.72 -19.13
C THR A 227 10.81 -4.38 -19.87
N ASP A 228 9.66 -3.73 -19.77
CA ASP A 228 9.36 -2.45 -20.42
C ASP A 228 9.73 -1.22 -19.57
N SER A 229 10.16 -1.41 -18.32
CA SER A 229 10.65 -0.31 -17.49
C SER A 229 11.96 0.28 -18.04
N PRO A 230 12.21 1.60 -17.89
CA PRO A 230 13.49 2.19 -18.28
C PRO A 230 14.68 1.56 -17.55
N TRP A 231 14.53 1.17 -16.30
CA TRP A 231 15.54 0.45 -15.52
C TRP A 231 15.98 -0.84 -16.19
N TYR A 232 15.00 -1.66 -16.61
CA TYR A 232 15.29 -2.92 -17.29
C TYR A 232 15.88 -2.69 -18.69
N LYS A 233 15.35 -1.72 -19.45
CA LYS A 233 15.85 -1.41 -20.80
C LYS A 233 17.30 -0.99 -20.82
N VAL A 234 17.75 -0.23 -19.82
CA VAL A 234 19.11 0.31 -19.77
C VAL A 234 20.09 -0.65 -19.07
N ILE A 235 19.67 -1.25 -17.96
CA ILE A 235 20.56 -2.07 -17.13
C ILE A 235 20.39 -3.56 -17.40
N GLY A 236 19.16 -4.01 -17.71
CA GLY A 236 18.78 -5.41 -17.75
C GLY A 236 18.25 -5.89 -16.38
N GLU A 237 17.98 -7.19 -16.27
CA GLU A 237 17.42 -7.82 -15.06
C GLU A 237 18.19 -7.52 -13.78
N GLU A 238 19.50 -7.39 -13.88
CA GLU A 238 20.36 -7.16 -12.70
C GLU A 238 20.12 -5.83 -11.99
N TYR A 239 19.30 -4.91 -12.55
CA TYR A 239 19.01 -3.65 -11.88
C TYR A 239 18.40 -3.86 -10.48
N ILE A 240 17.63 -4.95 -10.31
CA ILE A 240 16.98 -5.28 -9.04
C ILE A 240 18.04 -5.64 -8.01
N GLU A 241 18.93 -6.59 -8.32
CA GLU A 241 19.99 -7.00 -7.40
C GLU A 241 20.95 -5.84 -7.09
N LYS A 242 21.26 -5.01 -8.09
CA LYS A 242 22.12 -3.84 -7.91
C LYS A 242 21.48 -2.77 -7.03
N ALA A 243 20.18 -2.55 -7.15
CA ALA A 243 19.48 -1.64 -6.26
C ALA A 243 19.57 -2.11 -4.79
N PHE A 244 19.38 -3.39 -4.54
CA PHE A 244 19.51 -3.98 -3.19
C PHE A 244 20.96 -3.97 -2.69
N GLU A 245 21.94 -4.28 -3.52
CA GLU A 245 23.36 -4.17 -3.20
C GLU A 245 23.73 -2.75 -2.76
N TYR A 246 23.29 -1.73 -3.52
CA TYR A 246 23.55 -0.34 -3.20
C TYR A 246 22.79 0.11 -1.94
N ALA A 247 21.52 -0.27 -1.79
CA ALA A 247 20.77 0.04 -0.59
C ALA A 247 21.44 -0.56 0.66
N ARG A 248 21.82 -1.84 0.63
CA ARG A 248 22.50 -2.51 1.75
C ARG A 248 23.87 -1.89 2.06
N LYS A 249 24.58 -1.42 1.06
CA LYS A 249 25.88 -0.77 1.21
C LYS A 249 25.79 0.54 2.00
N TYR A 250 24.70 1.28 1.86
CA TYR A 250 24.55 2.62 2.43
C TYR A 250 23.54 2.69 3.57
N ALA A 251 22.66 1.73 3.72
CA ALA A 251 21.73 1.66 4.84
C ALA A 251 22.46 1.23 6.13
N ASP A 252 22.04 1.82 7.25
CA ASP A 252 22.45 1.36 8.57
C ASP A 252 21.97 -0.09 8.78
N LYS A 253 22.66 -0.83 9.66
CA LYS A 253 22.42 -2.27 9.86
C LYS A 253 21.00 -2.60 10.34
N ASP A 254 20.40 -1.68 11.07
CA ASP A 254 19.07 -1.85 11.65
C ASP A 254 17.95 -1.45 10.67
N VAL A 255 18.31 -0.82 9.56
CA VAL A 255 17.33 -0.44 8.51
C VAL A 255 17.03 -1.63 7.63
N LYS A 256 15.72 -1.93 7.49
CA LYS A 256 15.21 -3.08 6.77
C LYS A 256 14.97 -2.77 5.29
N LEU A 257 15.28 -3.73 4.43
CA LEU A 257 15.20 -3.59 2.98
C LEU A 257 14.16 -4.55 2.40
N PHE A 258 13.16 -3.99 1.73
CA PHE A 258 12.01 -4.72 1.19
C PHE A 258 11.93 -4.61 -0.33
N ILE A 259 11.41 -5.66 -0.95
CA ILE A 259 10.82 -5.61 -2.28
C ILE A 259 9.31 -5.46 -2.10
N ASN A 260 8.66 -4.59 -2.88
CA ASN A 260 7.26 -4.27 -2.72
C ASN A 260 6.49 -4.41 -4.03
N ASP A 261 5.33 -5.07 -4.03
CA ASP A 261 4.49 -5.16 -5.24
C ASP A 261 3.03 -5.49 -4.91
N TYR A 262 2.13 -5.21 -5.87
CA TYR A 262 0.73 -5.63 -5.85
C TYR A 262 0.55 -7.05 -6.41
N GLY A 263 -0.65 -7.60 -6.24
CA GLY A 263 -1.05 -8.87 -6.85
C GLY A 263 -0.19 -10.08 -6.48
N MET A 264 0.57 -10.02 -5.40
CA MET A 264 1.43 -11.13 -4.93
C MET A 264 0.65 -12.37 -4.48
N THR A 265 -0.67 -12.27 -4.38
CA THR A 265 -1.56 -13.41 -4.14
C THR A 265 -1.72 -14.31 -5.36
N SER A 266 -1.42 -13.82 -6.58
CA SER A 266 -1.48 -14.64 -7.78
C SER A 266 -0.36 -15.69 -7.82
N PRO A 267 -0.63 -16.92 -8.30
CA PRO A 267 0.38 -17.99 -8.35
C PRO A 267 1.63 -17.61 -9.15
N GLU A 268 1.48 -16.89 -10.26
CA GLU A 268 2.61 -16.50 -11.13
C GLU A 268 3.50 -15.44 -10.45
N ARG A 269 2.93 -14.41 -9.85
CA ARG A 269 3.71 -13.40 -9.12
C ARG A 269 4.35 -14.00 -7.87
N ARG A 270 3.62 -14.81 -7.09
CA ARG A 270 4.17 -15.54 -5.96
C ARG A 270 5.40 -16.35 -6.32
N LYS A 271 5.34 -17.11 -7.44
CA LYS A 271 6.48 -17.88 -7.95
C LYS A 271 7.66 -16.97 -8.33
N THR A 272 7.39 -15.87 -9.02
CA THR A 272 8.42 -14.90 -9.44
C THR A 272 9.13 -14.32 -8.23
N TYR A 273 8.37 -13.85 -7.23
CA TYR A 273 8.94 -13.23 -6.04
C TYR A 273 9.65 -14.23 -5.12
N THR A 274 9.13 -15.44 -4.97
CA THR A 274 9.82 -16.49 -4.19
C THR A 274 11.22 -16.75 -4.74
N ALA A 275 11.38 -16.87 -6.05
CA ALA A 275 12.67 -17.11 -6.68
C ALA A 275 13.61 -15.89 -6.60
N LEU A 276 13.08 -14.68 -6.88
CA LEU A 276 13.84 -13.45 -6.86
C LEU A 276 14.34 -13.09 -5.45
N VAL A 277 13.44 -13.13 -4.48
CA VAL A 277 13.77 -12.82 -3.09
C VAL A 277 14.79 -13.81 -2.52
N LYS A 278 14.63 -15.11 -2.80
CA LYS A 278 15.62 -16.12 -2.39
C LYS A 278 17.03 -15.77 -2.89
N LYS A 279 17.13 -15.35 -4.15
CA LYS A 279 18.42 -14.97 -4.75
C LYS A 279 19.06 -13.76 -4.05
N ILE A 280 18.26 -12.73 -3.74
CA ILE A 280 18.75 -11.51 -3.06
C ILE A 280 19.04 -11.79 -1.58
N TRP A 281 18.23 -12.64 -0.94
CA TRP A 281 18.45 -13.09 0.44
C TRP A 281 19.78 -13.82 0.61
N ASP A 282 20.10 -14.73 -0.31
CA ASP A 282 21.35 -15.49 -0.28
C ASP A 282 22.61 -14.58 -0.43
N GLN A 283 22.41 -13.37 -0.94
CA GLN A 283 23.44 -12.32 -1.00
C GLN A 283 23.50 -11.45 0.27
N GLY A 284 22.54 -11.60 1.18
CA GLY A 284 22.43 -10.81 2.41
C GLY A 284 21.91 -9.38 2.21
N ASN A 285 21.23 -9.10 1.09
CA ASN A 285 20.87 -7.75 0.69
C ASN A 285 19.39 -7.37 0.89
N ILE A 286 18.54 -8.30 1.30
CA ILE A 286 17.11 -8.06 1.56
C ILE A 286 16.74 -8.60 2.94
N ASP A 287 15.74 -7.98 3.58
CA ASP A 287 15.21 -8.40 4.88
C ASP A 287 13.77 -8.92 4.79
N GLY A 288 13.00 -8.48 3.79
CA GLY A 288 11.59 -8.85 3.73
C GLY A 288 10.87 -8.56 2.42
N ILE A 289 9.58 -8.89 2.45
CA ILE A 289 8.65 -8.71 1.33
C ILE A 289 7.52 -7.80 1.78
N GLY A 290 7.29 -6.73 1.01
CA GLY A 290 6.12 -5.88 1.10
C GLY A 290 5.05 -6.35 0.13
N MET A 291 3.92 -6.77 0.65
CA MET A 291 2.71 -7.07 -0.12
C MET A 291 1.84 -5.81 -0.10
N GLN A 292 1.65 -5.13 -1.24
CA GLN A 292 0.83 -3.89 -1.26
C GLN A 292 -0.56 -4.12 -0.68
N SER A 293 -1.20 -5.24 -1.01
CA SER A 293 -2.50 -5.61 -0.43
C SER A 293 -3.64 -4.66 -0.77
N HIS A 294 -3.66 -4.16 -2.01
CA HIS A 294 -4.84 -3.52 -2.57
C HIS A 294 -5.89 -4.59 -2.90
N HIS A 295 -7.00 -4.55 -2.20
CA HIS A 295 -8.07 -5.53 -2.33
C HIS A 295 -9.35 -4.92 -2.90
N ASP A 296 -10.27 -5.79 -3.26
CA ASP A 296 -11.63 -5.45 -3.66
C ASP A 296 -12.59 -6.26 -2.75
N ARG A 297 -13.58 -5.59 -2.14
CA ARG A 297 -14.50 -6.22 -1.19
C ARG A 297 -15.19 -7.45 -1.78
N GLU A 298 -15.64 -7.37 -3.04
CA GLU A 298 -16.41 -8.43 -3.68
C GLU A 298 -15.56 -9.64 -4.05
N ASN A 299 -14.26 -9.44 -4.26
CA ASN A 299 -13.31 -10.45 -4.71
C ASN A 299 -12.24 -10.77 -3.67
N PHE A 300 -12.50 -10.48 -2.40
CA PHE A 300 -11.55 -10.71 -1.32
C PHE A 300 -11.37 -12.21 -1.05
N ASP A 301 -10.13 -12.68 -1.15
CA ASP A 301 -9.77 -14.09 -0.94
C ASP A 301 -8.62 -14.22 0.09
N VAL A 302 -8.99 -14.36 1.34
CA VAL A 302 -8.04 -14.50 2.45
C VAL A 302 -7.18 -15.78 2.33
N ALA A 303 -7.69 -16.85 1.71
CA ALA A 303 -6.93 -18.10 1.54
C ALA A 303 -5.78 -17.96 0.55
N GLN A 304 -5.92 -17.11 -0.49
CA GLN A 304 -4.80 -16.79 -1.38
C GLN A 304 -3.74 -15.92 -0.68
N ILE A 305 -4.15 -15.03 0.22
CA ILE A 305 -3.23 -14.25 1.05
C ILE A 305 -2.43 -15.19 1.96
N GLU A 306 -3.11 -16.08 2.68
CA GLU A 306 -2.48 -17.10 3.54
C GLU A 306 -1.46 -17.94 2.77
N THR A 307 -1.87 -18.45 1.59
CA THR A 307 -0.99 -19.23 0.71
C THR A 307 0.28 -18.46 0.34
N SER A 308 0.17 -17.14 0.10
CA SER A 308 1.31 -16.31 -0.25
C SER A 308 2.21 -16.03 0.95
N ILE A 309 1.64 -15.74 2.10
CA ILE A 309 2.39 -15.55 3.34
C ILE A 309 3.22 -16.81 3.65
N TYR A 310 2.64 -18.01 3.59
CA TYR A 310 3.39 -19.25 3.82
C TYR A 310 4.48 -19.48 2.79
N ALA A 311 4.21 -19.20 1.52
CA ALA A 311 5.22 -19.36 0.46
C ALA A 311 6.41 -18.42 0.65
N PHE A 312 6.15 -17.18 1.09
CA PHE A 312 7.19 -16.20 1.33
C PHE A 312 7.96 -16.46 2.64
N SER A 313 7.28 -16.85 3.71
CA SER A 313 7.93 -17.25 4.97
C SER A 313 8.83 -18.47 4.80
N ALA A 314 8.50 -19.37 3.87
CA ALA A 314 9.32 -20.54 3.56
C ALA A 314 10.63 -20.24 2.79
N ILE A 315 10.84 -18.99 2.35
CA ILE A 315 12.07 -18.61 1.62
C ILE A 315 13.29 -18.70 2.55
N ALA A 316 13.16 -18.19 3.77
CA ALA A 316 14.24 -18.21 4.75
C ALA A 316 13.71 -17.92 6.17
N ASP A 317 14.42 -18.44 7.18
CA ASP A 317 14.13 -18.14 8.58
C ASP A 317 14.36 -16.66 8.87
N GLY A 318 13.39 -16.01 9.48
CA GLY A 318 13.46 -14.60 9.88
C GLY A 318 13.14 -13.58 8.79
N ILE A 319 12.75 -14.03 7.57
CA ILE A 319 12.26 -13.11 6.55
C ILE A 319 11.02 -12.38 7.05
N GLU A 320 11.00 -11.05 6.90
CA GLU A 320 9.88 -10.23 7.33
C GLU A 320 8.82 -10.12 6.23
N ILE A 321 7.54 -10.11 6.63
CA ILE A 321 6.43 -9.85 5.74
C ILE A 321 5.68 -8.63 6.26
N GLN A 322 5.44 -7.67 5.36
CA GLN A 322 4.64 -6.48 5.66
C GLN A 322 3.51 -6.34 4.64
N LEU A 323 2.32 -5.95 5.11
CA LEU A 323 1.26 -5.46 4.24
C LEU A 323 1.43 -3.94 4.14
N THR A 324 1.83 -3.45 2.98
CA THR A 324 2.44 -2.13 2.86
C THR A 324 1.51 -1.02 2.38
N GLU A 325 0.40 -1.39 1.75
CA GLU A 325 -0.51 -0.45 1.08
C GLU A 325 -1.98 -0.93 1.18
N LEU A 326 -2.36 -1.43 2.37
CA LEU A 326 -3.65 -2.06 2.58
C LEU A 326 -4.80 -1.07 2.37
N ASP A 327 -5.64 -1.37 1.41
CA ASP A 327 -6.96 -0.79 1.21
C ASP A 327 -7.92 -1.84 0.66
N MET A 328 -9.24 -1.59 0.78
CA MET A 328 -10.25 -2.53 0.28
C MET A 328 -11.34 -1.77 -0.46
N HIS A 329 -11.18 -1.66 -1.78
CA HIS A 329 -12.15 -0.99 -2.64
C HIS A 329 -13.58 -1.43 -2.35
N CYS A 330 -14.45 -0.46 -2.17
CA CYS A 330 -15.88 -0.63 -2.02
C CYS A 330 -16.56 0.60 -2.61
N ASN A 331 -17.38 0.44 -3.64
CA ASN A 331 -18.10 1.54 -4.28
C ASN A 331 -19.53 1.74 -3.72
N ASP A 332 -19.89 0.97 -2.70
CA ASP A 332 -21.17 1.03 -2.01
C ASP A 332 -20.94 1.35 -0.52
N ASN A 333 -21.56 2.41 -0.01
CA ASN A 333 -21.51 2.79 1.40
C ASN A 333 -22.77 2.41 2.18
N SER A 334 -23.57 1.48 1.69
CA SER A 334 -24.68 0.92 2.43
C SER A 334 -24.18 0.19 3.69
N GLU A 335 -25.02 0.12 4.70
CA GLU A 335 -24.72 -0.59 5.95
C GLU A 335 -24.29 -2.05 5.69
N ALA A 336 -24.97 -2.74 4.76
CA ALA A 336 -24.65 -4.11 4.37
C ALA A 336 -23.25 -4.22 3.75
N ALA A 337 -22.87 -3.30 2.85
CA ALA A 337 -21.55 -3.29 2.23
C ALA A 337 -20.44 -2.96 3.23
N MET A 338 -20.68 -2.01 4.14
CA MET A 338 -19.74 -1.67 5.20
C MET A 338 -19.56 -2.81 6.21
N LYS A 339 -20.60 -3.56 6.53
CA LYS A 339 -20.53 -4.75 7.37
C LYS A 339 -19.70 -5.84 6.70
N GLU A 340 -19.95 -6.15 5.43
CA GLU A 340 -19.13 -7.11 4.67
C GLU A 340 -17.67 -6.70 4.57
N GLN A 341 -17.37 -5.41 4.34
CA GLN A 341 -16.02 -4.88 4.34
C GLN A 341 -15.35 -5.11 5.71
N ALA A 342 -16.07 -4.83 6.79
CA ALA A 342 -15.57 -5.05 8.16
C ALA A 342 -15.27 -6.53 8.44
N GLU A 343 -16.15 -7.44 8.00
CA GLU A 343 -15.93 -8.88 8.11
C GLU A 343 -14.70 -9.33 7.32
N ASN A 344 -14.46 -8.78 6.14
CA ASN A 344 -13.29 -9.08 5.33
C ASN A 344 -12.00 -8.56 5.98
N TYR A 345 -12.00 -7.33 6.50
CA TYR A 345 -10.87 -6.82 7.30
C TYR A 345 -10.61 -7.70 8.53
N LYS A 346 -11.68 -8.10 9.24
CA LYS A 346 -11.52 -8.99 10.40
C LYS A 346 -10.89 -10.32 10.01
N LYS A 347 -11.34 -10.98 8.94
CA LYS A 347 -10.76 -12.24 8.44
C LYS A 347 -9.27 -12.08 8.10
N LEU A 348 -8.89 -10.94 7.50
CA LEU A 348 -7.49 -10.65 7.21
C LEU A 348 -6.66 -10.52 8.50
N PHE A 349 -7.13 -9.73 9.46
CA PHE A 349 -6.37 -9.50 10.68
C PHE A 349 -6.36 -10.73 11.60
N ASP A 350 -7.44 -11.52 11.65
CA ASP A 350 -7.45 -12.82 12.31
C ASP A 350 -6.38 -13.76 11.71
N LEU A 351 -6.23 -13.77 10.37
CA LEU A 351 -5.17 -14.51 9.69
C LEU A 351 -3.78 -14.02 10.11
N LEU A 352 -3.51 -12.70 9.99
CA LEU A 352 -2.20 -12.13 10.30
C LEU A 352 -1.77 -12.41 11.72
N VAL A 353 -2.66 -12.18 12.68
CA VAL A 353 -2.42 -12.48 14.10
C VAL A 353 -2.16 -13.98 14.33
N ASN A 354 -2.95 -14.84 13.67
CA ASN A 354 -2.80 -16.29 13.82
C ASN A 354 -1.46 -16.80 13.27
N VAL A 355 -1.02 -16.33 12.10
CA VAL A 355 0.24 -16.79 11.51
C VAL A 355 1.45 -16.26 12.28
N ASP A 356 1.36 -15.03 12.80
CA ASP A 356 2.41 -14.40 13.60
C ASP A 356 2.55 -15.09 14.97
N THR A 357 1.47 -15.16 15.74
CA THR A 357 1.48 -15.74 17.10
C THR A 357 1.86 -17.23 17.12
N LYS A 358 1.59 -17.97 16.04
CA LYS A 358 2.01 -19.39 15.90
C LYS A 358 3.43 -19.54 15.35
N GLY A 359 4.11 -18.45 15.04
CA GLY A 359 5.46 -18.47 14.46
C GLY A 359 5.52 -19.07 13.06
N HIS A 360 4.41 -19.02 12.31
CA HIS A 360 4.37 -19.48 10.93
C HIS A 360 4.86 -18.41 9.93
N ALA A 361 4.78 -17.14 10.31
CA ALA A 361 5.28 -16.01 9.55
C ALA A 361 5.73 -14.91 10.53
N ASN A 362 6.67 -14.09 10.10
CA ASN A 362 7.15 -12.92 10.83
C ASN A 362 6.47 -11.68 10.22
N ILE A 363 5.27 -11.35 10.72
CA ILE A 363 4.53 -10.16 10.30
C ILE A 363 5.06 -8.98 11.13
N THR A 364 5.59 -7.95 10.50
CA THR A 364 6.22 -6.84 11.24
C THR A 364 5.51 -5.50 11.09
N ASN A 365 4.69 -5.32 10.04
CA ASN A 365 3.93 -4.09 9.86
C ASN A 365 2.70 -4.32 8.96
N VAL A 366 1.62 -3.57 9.24
CA VAL A 366 0.46 -3.42 8.35
C VAL A 366 0.19 -1.93 8.15
N THR A 367 0.41 -1.41 6.96
CA THR A 367 0.19 0.00 6.60
C THR A 367 -1.07 0.15 5.76
N PHE A 368 -2.01 0.97 6.21
CA PHE A 368 -3.18 1.37 5.42
C PHE A 368 -2.79 2.44 4.41
N TRP A 369 -3.24 2.29 3.13
CA TRP A 369 -2.87 3.21 2.07
C TRP A 369 -3.83 4.40 1.98
N GLY A 370 -3.80 5.20 3.03
CA GLY A 370 -4.60 6.42 3.22
C GLY A 370 -5.22 6.50 4.61
N LEU A 371 -5.57 7.70 5.02
CA LEU A 371 -6.11 7.97 6.36
C LEU A 371 -7.64 7.82 6.40
N ASP A 372 -8.33 8.32 5.37
CA ASP A 372 -9.80 8.37 5.29
C ASP A 372 -10.29 8.28 3.84
N ASP A 373 -11.58 7.98 3.70
CA ASP A 373 -12.21 7.74 2.40
C ASP A 373 -12.28 9.00 1.49
N GLU A 374 -12.16 10.22 2.04
CA GLU A 374 -12.18 11.45 1.23
C GLU A 374 -10.89 11.56 0.39
N HIS A 375 -9.78 11.10 0.94
CA HIS A 375 -8.45 11.30 0.36
C HIS A 375 -7.88 10.03 -0.27
N THR A 376 -8.71 9.01 -0.51
CA THR A 376 -8.25 7.77 -1.16
C THR A 376 -7.90 7.99 -2.63
N TRP A 377 -6.77 7.43 -3.06
CA TRP A 377 -6.34 7.40 -4.46
C TRP A 377 -7.29 6.59 -5.36
N LEU A 378 -7.99 5.61 -4.76
CA LEU A 378 -8.85 4.67 -5.49
C LEU A 378 -10.02 5.36 -6.20
N THR A 379 -10.59 6.43 -5.64
CA THR A 379 -11.66 7.20 -6.29
C THR A 379 -11.21 7.74 -7.66
N GLY A 380 -10.00 8.29 -7.73
CA GLY A 380 -9.42 8.77 -8.98
C GLY A 380 -9.02 7.63 -9.93
N PHE A 381 -8.43 6.58 -9.40
CA PHE A 381 -7.95 5.42 -10.17
C PHE A 381 -9.10 4.61 -10.78
N LYS A 382 -10.11 4.27 -9.98
CA LYS A 382 -11.30 3.51 -10.42
C LYS A 382 -12.29 4.36 -11.21
N LYS A 383 -12.19 5.71 -11.13
CA LYS A 383 -13.14 6.68 -11.70
C LYS A 383 -14.56 6.53 -11.15
N GLU A 384 -14.66 6.09 -9.91
CA GLU A 384 -15.90 5.98 -9.13
C GLU A 384 -15.57 6.23 -7.66
N THR A 385 -16.58 6.64 -6.87
CA THR A 385 -16.36 6.82 -5.44
C THR A 385 -15.97 5.50 -4.79
N SER A 386 -14.98 5.54 -3.93
CA SER A 386 -14.49 4.37 -3.19
C SER A 386 -14.46 4.67 -1.70
N TYR A 387 -14.83 3.68 -0.88
CA TYR A 387 -14.86 3.74 0.58
C TYR A 387 -13.95 2.66 1.18
N PRO A 388 -12.62 2.72 0.94
CA PRO A 388 -11.72 1.58 1.19
C PRO A 388 -11.12 1.55 2.59
N LEU A 389 -11.15 2.66 3.34
CA LEU A 389 -10.32 2.86 4.53
C LEU A 389 -11.10 2.69 5.84
N LEU A 390 -10.41 2.89 6.97
CA LEU A 390 -10.98 2.69 8.32
C LEU A 390 -11.79 3.87 8.83
N TYR A 391 -11.59 5.05 8.23
CA TYR A 391 -12.31 6.27 8.56
C TYR A 391 -13.10 6.75 7.34
N ASP A 392 -14.30 7.25 7.59
CA ASP A 392 -15.13 7.88 6.56
C ASP A 392 -14.59 9.27 6.17
N LYS A 393 -15.24 9.92 5.21
CA LYS A 393 -14.88 11.26 4.74
C LYS A 393 -14.95 12.36 5.82
N ASP A 394 -15.72 12.14 6.87
CA ASP A 394 -15.90 13.07 7.99
C ASP A 394 -14.96 12.75 9.17
N GLY A 395 -14.15 11.69 9.02
CA GLY A 395 -13.19 11.23 10.01
C GLY A 395 -13.78 10.39 11.12
N ASN A 396 -14.99 9.84 10.94
CA ASN A 396 -15.58 8.90 11.88
C ASN A 396 -15.04 7.49 11.59
N ALA A 397 -14.82 6.71 12.66
CA ALA A 397 -14.41 5.33 12.52
C ALA A 397 -15.53 4.46 11.93
N LYS A 398 -15.20 3.68 10.91
CA LYS A 398 -16.10 2.75 10.24
C LYS A 398 -16.18 1.42 10.99
N PRO A 399 -17.15 0.54 10.69
CA PRO A 399 -17.22 -0.80 11.28
C PRO A 399 -15.92 -1.61 11.17
N SER A 400 -15.17 -1.42 10.07
CA SER A 400 -13.86 -2.04 9.85
C SER A 400 -12.80 -1.67 10.90
N TYR A 401 -12.80 -0.45 11.41
CA TYR A 401 -11.91 -0.01 12.49
C TYR A 401 -12.11 -0.86 13.77
N PHE A 402 -13.36 -1.08 14.16
CA PHE A 402 -13.69 -1.87 15.34
C PHE A 402 -13.41 -3.36 15.13
N ALA A 403 -13.70 -3.87 13.95
CA ALA A 403 -13.49 -5.27 13.59
C ALA A 403 -12.03 -5.71 13.68
N ILE A 404 -11.09 -4.83 13.28
CA ILE A 404 -9.66 -5.14 13.40
C ILE A 404 -9.15 -5.03 14.84
N ILE A 405 -9.72 -4.17 15.69
CA ILE A 405 -9.39 -4.14 17.12
C ILE A 405 -9.89 -5.42 17.79
N GLU A 406 -11.08 -5.90 17.46
CA GLU A 406 -11.60 -7.16 17.98
C GLU A 406 -10.71 -8.36 17.64
N ALA A 407 -10.08 -8.39 16.47
CA ALA A 407 -9.13 -9.42 16.11
C ALA A 407 -7.91 -9.47 17.07
N ALA A 408 -7.37 -8.29 17.43
CA ALA A 408 -6.27 -8.21 18.40
C ALA A 408 -6.70 -8.59 19.82
N GLU A 409 -7.88 -8.16 20.24
CA GLU A 409 -8.44 -8.49 21.57
C GLU A 409 -8.69 -10.00 21.71
N ALA A 410 -9.24 -10.63 20.67
CA ALA A 410 -9.47 -12.09 20.63
C ALA A 410 -8.15 -12.87 20.73
N ALA A 411 -7.09 -12.40 20.09
CA ALA A 411 -5.78 -13.02 20.18
C ALA A 411 -5.18 -12.94 21.60
N LYS A 412 -5.32 -11.79 22.26
CA LYS A 412 -4.86 -11.61 23.65
C LYS A 412 -5.63 -12.49 24.64
N ALA A 413 -6.92 -12.70 24.40
CA ALA A 413 -7.75 -13.57 25.24
C ALA A 413 -7.45 -15.07 25.06
N ALA A 414 -6.82 -15.46 23.93
CA ALA A 414 -6.45 -16.84 23.63
C ALA A 414 -5.05 -17.25 24.12
N GLN A 415 -4.24 -16.31 24.56
CA GLN A 415 -2.91 -16.51 25.17
C GLN A 415 -3.03 -16.75 26.67
#